data_a925820c43c77820355032b2cd206de8
#
_entry.id   a925820c43c77820355032b2cd206de8
#
_cell.length_a   1.000
_cell.length_b   1.000
_cell.length_c   1.000
_cell.angle_alpha   90.00
_cell.angle_beta   90.00
_cell.angle_gamma   90.00
#
_symmetry.space_group_name_H-M   'P 1'
#
loop_
_entity.id
_entity.type
_entity.pdbx_description
1 polymer ?
#
loop_
_entity_poly.entity_id
_entity_poly.type
_entity_poly.pdbx_seq_one_letter_code
_entity_poly.pdbx_strand_id
1 'polypeptide(L)'
;YSGDEIGQVNDYTYKNDPDKAADSRYIHRGAFNWTLAEGCTDPATVEGRMFGSLKRLEELRRSQKVFVSGADVWTIETWEPSVLCIGRYFEGEKLIGLFNFSESDKTAWINETDGEYVDLLSGDEMKAAGVNIPAYGFYYLKKK
;
A
#
# COMPACT_ATOMS: atom_id res chain seq x y z
N TYR A 1 -11.34 3.02 -7.95
CA TYR A 1 -12.75 2.89 -8.36
C TYR A 1 -13.60 2.58 -7.14
N SER A 2 -14.90 2.89 -7.21
CA SER A 2 -15.85 2.53 -6.15
C SER A 2 -15.96 1.01 -6.03
N GLY A 3 -15.81 0.48 -4.81
CA GLY A 3 -15.82 -0.95 -4.53
C GLY A 3 -14.45 -1.56 -4.27
N ASP A 4 -13.35 -0.89 -4.63
CA ASP A 4 -12.00 -1.36 -4.32
C ASP A 4 -11.80 -1.47 -2.80
N GLU A 5 -12.38 -0.54 -2.05
CA GLU A 5 -12.31 -0.47 -0.58
C GLU A 5 -12.97 -1.65 0.14
N ILE A 6 -13.86 -2.36 -0.54
CA ILE A 6 -14.53 -3.57 -0.02
C ILE A 6 -14.13 -4.84 -0.76
N GLY A 7 -13.12 -4.76 -1.63
CA GLY A 7 -12.66 -5.91 -2.41
C GLY A 7 -13.69 -6.40 -3.45
N GLN A 8 -14.53 -5.50 -3.99
CA GLN A 8 -15.49 -5.84 -5.04
C GLN A 8 -14.75 -6.37 -6.27
N VAL A 9 -15.17 -7.52 -6.77
CA VAL A 9 -14.56 -8.15 -7.93
C VAL A 9 -14.95 -7.45 -9.24
N ASN A 10 -14.14 -7.64 -10.27
CA ASN A 10 -14.39 -7.12 -11.61
C ASN A 10 -15.71 -7.67 -12.20
N ASP A 11 -16.46 -6.78 -12.84
CA ASP A 11 -17.70 -7.16 -13.54
C ASP A 11 -17.43 -7.45 -15.03
N TYR A 12 -17.47 -8.71 -15.40
CA TYR A 12 -17.29 -9.14 -16.80
C TYR A 12 -18.60 -9.18 -17.59
N THR A 13 -19.75 -8.94 -16.96
CA THR A 13 -21.07 -8.98 -17.62
C THR A 13 -21.26 -7.86 -18.65
N TYR A 14 -20.44 -6.79 -18.56
CA TYR A 14 -20.46 -5.69 -19.53
C TYR A 14 -20.26 -6.18 -20.98
N LYS A 15 -19.60 -7.31 -21.19
CA LYS A 15 -19.38 -7.91 -22.52
C LYS A 15 -20.67 -8.37 -23.19
N ASN A 16 -21.73 -8.58 -22.42
CA ASN A 16 -23.05 -8.98 -22.90
C ASN A 16 -23.92 -7.80 -23.34
N ASP A 17 -23.46 -6.55 -23.04
CA ASP A 17 -24.15 -5.32 -23.39
C ASP A 17 -23.49 -4.71 -24.65
N PRO A 18 -24.19 -4.66 -25.81
CA PRO A 18 -23.61 -4.16 -27.06
C PRO A 18 -23.05 -2.72 -26.93
N ASP A 19 -23.65 -1.89 -26.08
CA ASP A 19 -23.24 -0.49 -25.89
C ASP A 19 -21.97 -0.35 -25.03
N LYS A 20 -21.60 -1.40 -24.29
CA LYS A 20 -20.46 -1.41 -23.38
C LYS A 20 -19.35 -2.36 -23.81
N ALA A 21 -19.65 -3.40 -24.56
CA ALA A 21 -18.73 -4.49 -24.87
C ALA A 21 -17.40 -4.05 -25.51
N ALA A 22 -17.42 -2.94 -26.27
CA ALA A 22 -16.23 -2.37 -26.90
C ALA A 22 -15.33 -1.54 -25.96
N ASP A 23 -15.79 -1.19 -24.75
CA ASP A 23 -15.05 -0.38 -23.79
C ASP A 23 -14.66 -1.23 -22.56
N SER A 24 -13.41 -1.68 -22.52
CA SER A 24 -12.90 -2.52 -21.42
C SER A 24 -12.92 -1.83 -20.04
N ARG A 25 -13.08 -0.51 -19.97
CA ARG A 25 -13.17 0.22 -18.71
C ARG A 25 -14.41 -0.16 -17.90
N TYR A 26 -15.45 -0.70 -18.56
CA TYR A 26 -16.65 -1.18 -17.86
C TYR A 26 -16.41 -2.35 -16.91
N ILE A 27 -15.29 -3.05 -17.03
CA ILE A 27 -14.89 -4.11 -16.09
C ILE A 27 -14.84 -3.61 -14.63
N HIS A 28 -14.52 -2.32 -14.42
CA HIS A 28 -14.42 -1.67 -13.12
C HIS A 28 -15.60 -0.73 -12.81
N ARG A 29 -16.67 -0.76 -13.63
CA ARG A 29 -17.81 0.15 -13.53
C ARG A 29 -19.11 -0.55 -13.19
N GLY A 30 -19.03 -1.75 -12.61
CA GLY A 30 -20.18 -2.45 -12.05
C GLY A 30 -20.88 -1.64 -10.97
N ALA A 31 -22.15 -1.94 -10.70
CA ALA A 31 -22.87 -1.34 -9.60
C ALA A 31 -22.17 -1.66 -8.27
N PHE A 32 -22.10 -0.67 -7.37
CA PHE A 32 -21.54 -0.89 -6.04
C PHE A 32 -22.37 -1.92 -5.26
N ASN A 33 -21.71 -2.91 -4.70
CA ASN A 33 -22.35 -3.99 -3.97
C ASN A 33 -22.57 -3.62 -2.49
N TRP A 34 -23.73 -3.04 -2.20
CA TRP A 34 -24.10 -2.62 -0.84
C TRP A 34 -24.22 -3.79 0.13
N THR A 35 -24.64 -4.97 -0.34
CA THR A 35 -24.70 -6.18 0.51
C THR A 35 -23.30 -6.62 0.94
N LEU A 36 -22.33 -6.57 0.02
CA LEU A 36 -20.93 -6.83 0.34
C LEU A 36 -20.40 -5.82 1.36
N ALA A 37 -20.76 -4.54 1.19
CA ALA A 37 -20.31 -3.46 2.06
C ALA A 37 -20.81 -3.59 3.53
N GLU A 38 -21.89 -4.31 3.79
CA GLU A 38 -22.35 -4.60 5.15
C GLU A 38 -21.30 -5.37 5.97
N GLY A 39 -20.45 -6.16 5.30
CA GLY A 39 -19.34 -6.90 5.91
C GLY A 39 -18.10 -6.06 6.26
N CYS A 40 -18.02 -4.79 5.86
CA CYS A 40 -16.80 -3.97 5.95
C CYS A 40 -16.30 -3.68 7.39
N THR A 41 -17.14 -3.90 8.40
CA THR A 41 -16.77 -3.76 9.82
C THR A 41 -16.34 -5.07 10.49
N ASP A 42 -16.53 -6.21 9.83
CA ASP A 42 -16.17 -7.52 10.35
C ASP A 42 -14.79 -7.96 9.83
N PRO A 43 -13.74 -7.97 10.68
CA PRO A 43 -12.39 -8.34 10.26
C PRO A 43 -12.23 -9.81 9.82
N ALA A 44 -13.24 -10.65 10.07
CA ALA A 44 -13.23 -12.03 9.60
C ALA A 44 -13.56 -12.14 8.11
N THR A 45 -14.23 -11.14 7.52
CA THR A 45 -14.57 -11.09 6.11
C THR A 45 -13.42 -10.53 5.25
N VAL A 46 -13.50 -10.72 3.93
CA VAL A 46 -12.54 -10.11 3.00
C VAL A 46 -12.72 -8.60 2.99
N GLU A 47 -13.97 -8.13 2.90
CA GLU A 47 -14.40 -6.74 2.89
C GLU A 47 -13.89 -5.98 4.12
N GLY A 48 -14.04 -6.58 5.29
CA GLY A 48 -13.62 -5.98 6.55
C GLY A 48 -12.09 -5.87 6.65
N ARG A 49 -11.35 -6.87 6.17
CA ARG A 49 -9.89 -6.79 6.13
C ARG A 49 -9.40 -5.73 5.13
N MET A 50 -10.01 -5.66 3.94
CA MET A 50 -9.68 -4.64 2.93
C MET A 50 -9.97 -3.25 3.44
N PHE A 51 -11.19 -3.01 3.90
CA PHE A 51 -11.62 -1.71 4.41
C PHE A 51 -10.80 -1.26 5.62
N GLY A 52 -10.60 -2.15 6.60
CA GLY A 52 -9.80 -1.87 7.78
C GLY A 52 -8.35 -1.53 7.47
N SER A 53 -7.73 -2.25 6.51
CA SER A 53 -6.37 -1.98 6.08
C SER A 53 -6.24 -0.63 5.38
N LEU A 54 -7.15 -0.31 4.46
CA LEU A 54 -7.16 0.98 3.78
C LEU A 54 -7.38 2.14 4.75
N LYS A 55 -8.35 2.00 5.65
CA LYS A 55 -8.62 3.00 6.69
C LYS A 55 -7.39 3.28 7.55
N ARG A 56 -6.68 2.23 7.97
CA ARG A 56 -5.43 2.37 8.74
C ARG A 56 -4.34 3.11 7.95
N LEU A 57 -4.18 2.81 6.65
CA LEU A 57 -3.22 3.50 5.79
C LEU A 57 -3.60 4.98 5.60
N GLU A 58 -4.89 5.31 5.48
CA GLU A 58 -5.35 6.70 5.41
C GLU A 58 -5.11 7.47 6.72
N GLU A 59 -5.38 6.86 7.86
CA GLU A 59 -5.10 7.42 9.18
C GLU A 59 -3.60 7.68 9.35
N LEU A 60 -2.76 6.71 8.96
CA LEU A 60 -1.33 6.86 8.94
C LEU A 60 -0.91 8.06 8.08
N ARG A 61 -1.40 8.13 6.85
CA ARG A 61 -1.10 9.23 5.93
C ARG A 61 -1.47 10.59 6.52
N ARG A 62 -2.62 10.71 7.19
CA ARG A 62 -3.06 11.97 7.81
C ARG A 62 -2.22 12.36 9.01
N SER A 63 -1.70 11.37 9.76
CA SER A 63 -0.92 11.60 10.98
C SER A 63 0.54 11.97 10.72
N GLN A 64 1.08 11.75 9.52
CA GLN A 64 2.48 11.96 9.20
C GLN A 64 2.67 13.11 8.21
N LYS A 65 3.36 14.16 8.61
CA LYS A 65 3.65 15.35 7.76
C LYS A 65 4.39 14.99 6.48
N VAL A 66 5.24 13.97 6.52
CA VAL A 66 6.04 13.53 5.37
C VAL A 66 5.20 13.07 4.17
N PHE A 67 3.88 12.85 4.33
CA PHE A 67 2.99 12.51 3.22
C PHE A 67 2.32 13.71 2.53
N VAL A 68 2.65 14.96 2.92
CA VAL A 68 2.15 16.13 2.20
C VAL A 68 2.66 16.18 0.76
N SER A 69 1.94 16.87 -0.12
CA SER A 69 2.31 17.00 -1.53
C SER A 69 3.62 17.76 -1.77
N GLY A 70 4.01 18.64 -0.85
CA GLY A 70 5.26 19.39 -0.91
C GLY A 70 6.49 18.66 -0.39
N ALA A 71 6.38 17.39 0.02
CA ALA A 71 7.53 16.61 0.45
C ALA A 71 8.44 16.24 -0.72
N ASP A 72 9.74 16.24 -0.49
CA ASP A 72 10.71 15.66 -1.42
C ASP A 72 10.48 14.16 -1.54
N VAL A 73 10.55 13.62 -2.77
CA VAL A 73 10.34 12.19 -3.05
C VAL A 73 11.43 11.71 -4.00
N TRP A 74 12.07 10.58 -3.68
CA TRP A 74 13.09 9.95 -4.54
C TRP A 74 13.04 8.43 -4.42
N THR A 75 13.62 7.74 -5.40
CA THR A 75 13.85 6.29 -5.34
C THR A 75 15.20 6.00 -4.70
N ILE A 76 15.29 4.90 -3.96
CA ILE A 76 16.51 4.42 -3.32
C ILE A 76 16.83 3.04 -3.91
N GLU A 77 18.11 2.82 -4.27
CA GLU A 77 18.59 1.52 -4.75
C GLU A 77 18.56 0.47 -3.65
N THR A 78 18.00 -0.70 -3.92
CA THR A 78 17.80 -1.79 -2.95
C THR A 78 18.68 -3.00 -3.20
N TRP A 79 19.38 -3.07 -4.35
CA TRP A 79 20.12 -4.25 -4.86
C TRP A 79 19.25 -5.51 -5.04
N GLU A 80 17.93 -5.36 -4.89
CA GLU A 80 16.91 -6.40 -5.10
C GLU A 80 15.85 -5.89 -6.09
N PRO A 81 15.84 -6.37 -7.35
CA PRO A 81 15.00 -5.81 -8.41
C PRO A 81 13.49 -5.91 -8.15
N SER A 82 13.06 -6.83 -7.29
CA SER A 82 11.64 -7.00 -6.94
C SER A 82 11.17 -6.11 -5.79
N VAL A 83 12.07 -5.30 -5.22
CA VAL A 83 11.75 -4.39 -4.11
C VAL A 83 11.86 -2.95 -4.57
N LEU A 84 10.74 -2.23 -4.51
CA LEU A 84 10.73 -0.78 -4.67
C LEU A 84 11.02 -0.12 -3.34
N CYS A 85 11.96 0.84 -3.35
CA CYS A 85 12.23 1.69 -2.19
C CYS A 85 12.01 3.16 -2.55
N ILE A 86 11.21 3.85 -1.74
CA ILE A 86 10.88 5.27 -1.92
C ILE A 86 11.26 6.04 -0.65
N GLY A 87 12.13 7.04 -0.80
CA GLY A 87 12.43 8.01 0.25
C GLY A 87 11.47 9.19 0.18
N ARG A 88 11.09 9.72 1.33
CA ARG A 88 10.36 10.99 1.47
C ARG A 88 10.99 11.82 2.57
N TYR A 89 10.99 13.15 2.38
CA TYR A 89 11.49 14.09 3.39
C TYR A 89 10.62 15.35 3.42
N PHE A 90 10.29 15.79 4.63
CA PHE A 90 9.58 17.05 4.84
C PHE A 90 9.85 17.61 6.25
N GLU A 91 10.28 18.86 6.33
CA GLU A 91 10.48 19.59 7.61
C GLU A 91 11.24 18.80 8.70
N GLY A 92 12.33 18.12 8.33
CA GLY A 92 13.14 17.34 9.26
C GLY A 92 12.69 15.89 9.45
N GLU A 93 11.52 15.51 8.94
CA GLU A 93 11.03 14.13 8.99
C GLU A 93 11.44 13.35 7.75
N LYS A 94 12.00 12.16 7.93
CA LYS A 94 12.38 11.23 6.85
C LYS A 94 11.59 9.93 6.99
N LEU A 95 11.05 9.48 5.87
CA LEU A 95 10.36 8.20 5.73
C LEU A 95 10.97 7.39 4.58
N ILE A 96 11.07 6.09 4.76
CA ILE A 96 11.46 5.13 3.74
C ILE A 96 10.33 4.13 3.58
N GLY A 97 9.74 4.04 2.38
CA GLY A 97 8.78 3.00 2.02
C GLY A 97 9.50 1.87 1.30
N LEU A 98 9.37 0.64 1.78
CA LEU A 98 9.88 -0.58 1.17
C LEU A 98 8.72 -1.47 0.75
N PHE A 99 8.69 -1.92 -0.52
CA PHE A 99 7.58 -2.70 -1.08
C PHE A 99 8.13 -3.90 -1.86
N ASN A 100 7.84 -5.12 -1.40
CA ASN A 100 8.19 -6.36 -2.08
C ASN A 100 7.07 -6.79 -3.03
N PHE A 101 7.33 -6.81 -4.33
CA PHE A 101 6.36 -7.22 -5.36
C PHE A 101 6.53 -8.68 -5.80
N SER A 102 7.26 -9.49 -5.04
CA SER A 102 7.47 -10.91 -5.34
C SER A 102 6.69 -11.83 -4.40
N GLU A 103 6.54 -13.08 -4.83
CA GLU A 103 5.89 -14.16 -4.07
C GLU A 103 6.78 -14.81 -3.00
N SER A 104 7.99 -14.29 -2.79
CA SER A 104 8.94 -14.78 -1.81
C SER A 104 9.51 -13.66 -0.95
N ASP A 105 9.96 -13.98 0.26
CA ASP A 105 10.65 -13.04 1.12
C ASP A 105 11.91 -12.50 0.46
N LYS A 106 12.18 -11.22 0.63
CA LYS A 106 13.33 -10.52 0.07
C LYS A 106 14.08 -9.73 1.11
N THR A 107 15.40 -9.65 0.95
CA THR A 107 16.21 -8.77 1.79
C THR A 107 16.65 -7.56 0.97
N ALA A 108 16.20 -6.38 1.36
CA ALA A 108 16.61 -5.12 0.75
C ALA A 108 17.84 -4.56 1.46
N TRP A 109 18.88 -4.26 0.68
CA TRP A 109 20.07 -3.55 1.14
C TRP A 109 20.02 -2.13 0.61
N ILE A 110 19.87 -1.17 1.50
CA ILE A 110 19.83 0.24 1.14
C ILE A 110 20.99 0.99 1.80
N ASN A 111 21.49 2.02 1.13
CA ASN A 111 22.62 2.82 1.63
C ASN A 111 22.23 3.84 2.73
N GLU A 112 20.96 3.86 3.13
CA GLU A 112 20.42 4.70 4.18
C GLU A 112 20.65 4.08 5.57
N THR A 113 21.94 3.94 5.94
CA THR A 113 22.35 3.18 7.14
C THR A 113 22.44 4.03 8.41
N ASP A 114 22.21 5.34 8.30
CA ASP A 114 22.38 6.29 9.39
C ASP A 114 21.10 6.41 10.25
N GLY A 115 21.09 5.75 11.37
CA GLY A 115 20.06 5.94 12.40
C GLY A 115 19.14 4.75 12.63
N GLU A 116 18.27 4.95 13.59
CA GLU A 116 17.23 4.02 13.97
C GLU A 116 15.90 4.43 13.33
N TYR A 117 15.11 3.45 12.96
CA TYR A 117 13.82 3.62 12.33
C TYR A 117 12.75 2.88 13.12
N VAL A 118 11.51 3.33 12.98
CA VAL A 118 10.33 2.63 13.47
C VAL A 118 9.40 2.36 12.28
N ASP A 119 8.92 1.13 12.15
CA ASP A 119 7.85 0.85 11.19
C ASP A 119 6.54 1.43 11.72
N LEU A 120 5.94 2.31 10.94
CA LEU A 120 4.72 3.02 11.34
C LEU A 120 3.48 2.11 11.41
N LEU A 121 3.53 0.91 10.84
CA LEU A 121 2.42 -0.04 10.88
C LEU A 121 2.49 -0.99 12.07
N SER A 122 3.65 -1.55 12.37
CA SER A 122 3.82 -2.46 13.50
C SER A 122 4.23 -1.74 14.80
N GLY A 123 4.93 -0.61 14.68
CA GLY A 123 5.60 0.06 15.80
C GLY A 123 6.97 -0.53 16.13
N ASP A 124 7.44 -1.51 15.36
CA ASP A 124 8.72 -2.18 15.62
C ASP A 124 9.91 -1.29 15.27
N GLU A 125 10.95 -1.37 16.08
CA GLU A 125 12.23 -0.72 15.82
C GLU A 125 13.03 -1.52 14.80
N MET A 126 13.51 -0.85 13.76
CA MET A 126 14.22 -1.48 12.66
C MET A 126 15.43 -0.68 12.23
N LYS A 127 16.43 -1.40 11.70
CA LYS A 127 17.54 -0.77 10.95
C LYS A 127 17.17 -0.78 9.47
N ALA A 128 17.45 0.32 8.78
CA ALA A 128 17.13 0.43 7.35
C ALA A 128 18.01 -0.44 6.44
N ALA A 129 19.16 -0.91 6.91
CA ALA A 129 20.06 -1.78 6.14
C ALA A 129 19.73 -3.26 6.35
N GLY A 130 19.63 -4.04 5.26
CA GLY A 130 19.37 -5.49 5.32
C GLY A 130 17.99 -5.83 5.85
N VAL A 131 16.97 -5.10 5.42
CA VAL A 131 15.58 -5.33 5.84
C VAL A 131 15.01 -6.54 5.13
N ASN A 132 14.57 -7.54 5.90
CA ASN A 132 13.81 -8.67 5.37
C ASN A 132 12.34 -8.28 5.23
N ILE A 133 11.80 -8.39 4.00
CA ILE A 133 10.44 -7.98 3.65
C ILE A 133 9.68 -9.23 3.20
N PRO A 134 8.60 -9.63 3.88
CA PRO A 134 7.80 -10.78 3.49
C PRO A 134 7.30 -10.71 2.04
N ALA A 135 6.93 -11.86 1.47
CA ALA A 135 6.26 -11.93 0.17
C ALA A 135 5.07 -10.98 0.12
N TYR A 136 5.03 -10.10 -0.91
CA TYR A 136 4.03 -9.04 -1.05
C TYR A 136 3.90 -8.09 0.15
N GLY A 137 4.87 -8.13 1.07
CA GLY A 137 4.92 -7.28 2.25
C GLY A 137 5.48 -5.88 1.97
N PHE A 138 5.31 -5.00 2.93
CA PHE A 138 5.86 -3.64 2.86
C PHE A 138 6.07 -3.05 4.26
N TYR A 139 6.92 -2.03 4.33
CA TYR A 139 7.20 -1.25 5.53
C TYR A 139 7.18 0.25 5.26
N TYR A 140 6.75 1.02 6.26
CA TYR A 140 6.91 2.47 6.31
C TYR A 140 7.85 2.84 7.46
N LEU A 141 9.12 2.92 7.17
CA LEU A 141 10.19 3.18 8.14
C LEU A 141 10.37 4.68 8.35
N LYS A 142 9.94 5.20 9.49
CA LYS A 142 10.18 6.58 9.90
C LYS A 142 11.48 6.67 10.71
N LYS A 143 12.36 7.59 10.34
CA LYS A 143 13.58 7.87 11.11
C LYS A 143 13.19 8.47 12.47
N LYS A 144 13.83 8.00 13.55
CA LYS A 144 13.68 8.54 14.90
C LYS A 144 14.40 9.87 15.07
#